data_331789ccd20955d359643e548ea8a7ed
#
_entry.id   331789ccd20955d359643e548ea8a7ed
#
_cell.length_a   1.000
_cell.length_b   1.000
_cell.length_c   1.000
_cell.angle_alpha   90.00
_cell.angle_beta   90.00
_cell.angle_gamma   90.00
#
_symmetry.space_group_name_H-M   'P 1'
#
loop_
_entity.id
_entity.type
_entity.pdbx_description
1 polymer ?
#
loop_
_entity_poly.entity_id
_entity_poly.type
_entity_poly.pdbx_seq_one_letter_code
_entity_poly.pdbx_strand_id
1 'polypeptide(L)'
;MSSLTPADDRAQDWLERGSLYRWEPVSGKAAGKSIDIFHVEAGRPDAPLLLLVHGFPTSSIDWYDVIDRLAEDYRVCALDFPGYGFSGKPPDWPYSLEVDAGLLVHHLRNVLAASKCRVVAHDRGDSVALLMHHNLSRGEDPAGVTIEHLVLSNGNIFLPLANLTTFQKLILDPDRAKQVLEVMTPAMLAAGMGNTTFTPQRPPGDPTVEALAATLAHNDGISVLHDTVQYLRERTEHEVIWLQSLAASEVPSTVIWGICDTVSPPRVAMHVWEHYLQKKPGSNELWIVPAANHYLQNDRPDAFVEALLHSFERQGPSDPGPLEATPGAAVRVDHSAPALPDPTSGFVV
;
A
#
# COMPACT_ATOMS: atom_id res chain seq x y z
N MET A 1 -22.15 -26.94 9.49
CA MET A 1 -21.70 -26.20 8.31
C MET A 1 -22.78 -25.18 8.00
N SER A 2 -22.66 -23.98 8.49
CA SER A 2 -23.58 -22.88 8.14
C SER A 2 -23.17 -22.44 6.73
N SER A 3 -24.11 -22.54 5.78
CA SER A 3 -23.94 -21.96 4.45
C SER A 3 -23.90 -20.46 4.61
N LEU A 4 -22.71 -19.87 4.50
CA LEU A 4 -22.56 -18.43 4.32
C LEU A 4 -23.37 -18.05 3.07
N THR A 5 -24.14 -17.01 3.15
CA THR A 5 -24.82 -16.44 1.98
C THR A 5 -23.76 -15.82 1.05
N PRO A 6 -23.88 -15.91 -0.28
CA PRO A 6 -22.88 -15.40 -1.22
C PRO A 6 -22.48 -13.92 -1.03
N ALA A 7 -23.32 -13.14 -0.35
CA ALA A 7 -23.06 -11.73 -0.06
C ALA A 7 -22.02 -11.49 1.07
N ASP A 8 -21.69 -12.52 1.84
CA ASP A 8 -20.76 -12.42 2.97
C ASP A 8 -19.37 -12.99 2.65
N ASP A 9 -19.18 -13.62 1.49
CA ASP A 9 -17.90 -14.19 1.07
C ASP A 9 -17.13 -13.21 0.16
N ARG A 10 -16.49 -12.22 0.78
CA ARG A 10 -15.67 -11.23 0.08
C ARG A 10 -14.53 -11.86 -0.73
N ALA A 11 -13.95 -12.95 -0.25
CA ALA A 11 -12.85 -13.62 -0.94
C ALA A 11 -13.31 -14.29 -2.24
N GLN A 12 -14.48 -14.92 -2.21
CA GLN A 12 -15.07 -15.54 -3.39
C GLN A 12 -15.49 -14.47 -4.41
N ASP A 13 -16.16 -13.41 -3.97
CA ASP A 13 -16.51 -12.28 -4.84
C ASP A 13 -15.28 -11.66 -5.49
N TRP A 14 -14.22 -11.44 -4.71
CA TRP A 14 -12.96 -10.87 -5.23
C TRP A 14 -12.30 -11.78 -6.26
N LEU A 15 -12.30 -13.09 -6.01
CA LEU A 15 -11.79 -14.08 -6.95
C LEU A 15 -12.56 -14.08 -8.27
N GLU A 16 -13.89 -13.99 -8.21
CA GLU A 16 -14.77 -13.95 -9.39
C GLU A 16 -14.65 -12.66 -10.20
N ARG A 17 -14.33 -11.54 -9.54
CA ARG A 17 -14.07 -10.23 -10.18
C ARG A 17 -12.72 -10.17 -10.89
N GLY A 18 -11.79 -11.02 -10.51
CA GLY A 18 -10.43 -10.99 -11.04
C GLY A 18 -10.16 -12.01 -12.14
N SER A 19 -8.92 -11.99 -12.60
CA SER A 19 -8.40 -12.95 -13.56
C SER A 19 -6.93 -13.26 -13.30
N LEU A 20 -6.46 -14.38 -13.84
CA LEU A 20 -5.07 -14.79 -13.78
C LEU A 20 -4.40 -14.63 -15.14
N TYR A 21 -3.15 -14.18 -15.14
CA TYR A 21 -2.29 -14.26 -16.30
C TYR A 21 -0.92 -14.83 -15.93
N ARG A 22 -0.25 -15.43 -16.90
CA ARG A 22 1.10 -15.98 -16.73
C ARG A 22 2.13 -14.89 -16.90
N TRP A 23 2.97 -14.67 -15.88
CA TRP A 23 4.11 -13.78 -15.95
C TRP A 23 5.42 -14.58 -16.05
N GLU A 24 6.24 -14.19 -17.03
CA GLU A 24 7.55 -14.77 -17.29
C GLU A 24 8.58 -13.64 -17.41
N PRO A 25 9.21 -13.25 -16.28
CA PRO A 25 10.22 -12.19 -16.31
C PRO A 25 11.42 -12.58 -17.15
N VAL A 26 11.81 -11.68 -18.05
CA VAL A 26 12.93 -11.91 -18.99
C VAL A 26 14.29 -11.46 -18.43
N SER A 27 14.29 -10.73 -17.32
CA SER A 27 15.49 -10.19 -16.68
C SER A 27 15.34 -10.16 -15.16
N GLY A 28 16.40 -9.82 -14.43
CA GLY A 28 16.41 -9.73 -12.98
C GLY A 28 16.46 -11.08 -12.28
N LYS A 29 16.22 -11.08 -10.97
CA LYS A 29 16.35 -12.26 -10.10
C LYS A 29 15.39 -13.40 -10.45
N ALA A 30 14.24 -13.10 -11.06
CA ALA A 30 13.24 -14.07 -11.44
C ALA A 30 13.32 -14.50 -12.93
N ALA A 31 14.34 -14.09 -13.67
CA ALA A 31 14.49 -14.42 -15.09
C ALA A 31 14.45 -15.94 -15.34
N GLY A 32 13.66 -16.34 -16.35
CA GLY A 32 13.49 -17.75 -16.73
C GLY A 32 12.54 -18.54 -15.81
N LYS A 33 11.95 -17.93 -14.79
CA LYS A 33 10.86 -18.51 -14.00
C LYS A 33 9.51 -18.06 -14.55
N SER A 34 8.44 -18.70 -14.12
CA SER A 34 7.09 -18.31 -14.50
C SER A 34 6.12 -18.47 -13.34
N ILE A 35 5.14 -17.58 -13.24
CA ILE A 35 4.18 -17.55 -12.14
C ILE A 35 2.84 -17.00 -12.62
N ASP A 36 1.74 -17.48 -12.02
CA ASP A 36 0.42 -16.92 -12.28
C ASP A 36 0.17 -15.72 -11.36
N ILE A 37 -0.23 -14.61 -11.95
CA ILE A 37 -0.52 -13.36 -11.28
C ILE A 37 -2.02 -13.08 -11.34
N PHE A 38 -2.64 -12.90 -10.20
CA PHE A 38 -4.02 -12.49 -10.06
C PHE A 38 -4.13 -10.96 -10.08
N HIS A 39 -5.14 -10.47 -10.79
CA HIS A 39 -5.50 -9.04 -10.77
C HIS A 39 -6.99 -8.83 -10.94
N VAL A 40 -7.46 -7.68 -10.43
CA VAL A 40 -8.82 -7.18 -10.58
C VAL A 40 -8.76 -5.85 -11.32
N GLU A 41 -9.64 -5.67 -12.30
CA GLU A 41 -9.87 -4.39 -12.95
C GLU A 41 -11.31 -3.95 -12.73
N ALA A 42 -11.51 -2.64 -12.52
CA ALA A 42 -12.83 -2.02 -12.38
C ALA A 42 -12.86 -0.66 -13.09
N GLY A 43 -14.06 -0.18 -13.41
CA GLY A 43 -14.24 1.11 -14.07
C GLY A 43 -14.11 1.04 -15.60
N ARG A 44 -14.18 2.22 -16.24
CA ARG A 44 -14.18 2.31 -17.70
C ARG A 44 -12.76 2.17 -18.25
N PRO A 45 -12.56 1.40 -19.34
CA PRO A 45 -11.21 1.18 -19.90
C PRO A 45 -10.53 2.45 -20.43
N ASP A 46 -11.30 3.48 -20.75
CA ASP A 46 -10.82 4.76 -21.29
C ASP A 46 -10.60 5.85 -20.21
N ALA A 47 -10.96 5.55 -18.97
CA ALA A 47 -10.72 6.45 -17.85
C ALA A 47 -9.22 6.49 -17.45
N PRO A 48 -8.77 7.54 -16.73
CA PRO A 48 -7.40 7.60 -16.22
C PRO A 48 -7.08 6.38 -15.34
N LEU A 49 -5.89 5.79 -15.52
CA LEU A 49 -5.52 4.57 -14.81
C LEU A 49 -5.08 4.86 -13.36
N LEU A 50 -5.65 4.10 -12.44
CA LEU A 50 -5.31 4.08 -11.02
C LEU A 50 -4.81 2.68 -10.64
N LEU A 51 -3.54 2.56 -10.27
CA LEU A 51 -2.93 1.33 -9.81
C LEU A 51 -2.92 1.29 -8.29
N LEU A 52 -3.56 0.26 -7.71
CA LEU A 52 -3.63 0.03 -6.27
C LEU A 52 -2.62 -1.06 -5.87
N VAL A 53 -1.74 -0.75 -4.94
CA VAL A 53 -0.59 -1.59 -4.56
C VAL A 53 -0.70 -1.99 -3.09
N HIS A 54 -0.93 -3.29 -2.85
CA HIS A 54 -1.19 -3.84 -1.51
C HIS A 54 0.06 -4.06 -0.66
N GLY A 55 -0.16 -4.36 0.62
CA GLY A 55 0.85 -4.58 1.64
C GLY A 55 1.13 -6.02 2.06
N PHE A 56 1.82 -6.17 3.20
CA PHE A 56 2.17 -7.43 3.85
C PHE A 56 1.32 -7.63 5.12
N PRO A 57 0.81 -8.80 5.40
CA PRO A 57 0.87 -10.06 4.64
C PRO A 57 -0.38 -10.32 3.80
N THR A 58 -1.10 -9.27 3.44
CA THR A 58 -2.39 -9.29 2.77
C THR A 58 -2.26 -9.34 1.24
N SER A 59 -3.25 -8.84 0.51
CA SER A 59 -3.32 -8.91 -0.94
C SER A 59 -4.17 -7.77 -1.50
N SER A 60 -4.43 -7.79 -2.78
CA SER A 60 -5.28 -6.78 -3.43
C SER A 60 -6.69 -6.68 -2.85
N ILE A 61 -7.14 -7.67 -2.06
CA ILE A 61 -8.41 -7.63 -1.35
C ILE A 61 -8.51 -6.50 -0.32
N ASP A 62 -7.38 -5.92 0.08
CA ASP A 62 -7.33 -4.73 0.94
C ASP A 62 -8.12 -3.54 0.35
N TRP A 63 -8.31 -3.55 -0.97
CA TRP A 63 -8.99 -2.50 -1.72
C TRP A 63 -10.49 -2.77 -1.94
N TYR A 64 -11.03 -3.87 -1.39
CA TYR A 64 -12.40 -4.32 -1.60
C TYR A 64 -13.44 -3.23 -1.29
N ASP A 65 -13.27 -2.53 -0.18
CA ASP A 65 -14.24 -1.53 0.31
C ASP A 65 -14.18 -0.19 -0.46
N VAL A 66 -13.17 0.03 -1.30
CA VAL A 66 -12.96 1.33 -1.99
C VAL A 66 -12.95 1.23 -3.52
N ILE A 67 -12.73 0.04 -4.09
CA ILE A 67 -12.48 -0.10 -5.53
C ILE A 67 -13.67 0.35 -6.38
N ASP A 68 -14.90 0.03 -5.97
CA ASP A 68 -16.09 0.36 -6.75
C ASP A 68 -16.34 1.88 -6.79
N ARG A 69 -16.10 2.57 -5.68
CA ARG A 69 -16.21 4.03 -5.64
C ARG A 69 -15.13 4.71 -6.50
N LEU A 70 -13.91 4.20 -6.47
CA LEU A 70 -12.82 4.72 -7.32
C LEU A 70 -13.08 4.43 -8.80
N ALA A 71 -13.75 3.34 -9.11
CA ALA A 71 -14.10 2.93 -10.47
C ALA A 71 -15.18 3.82 -11.14
N GLU A 72 -15.85 4.70 -10.39
CA GLU A 72 -16.76 5.69 -10.96
C GLU A 72 -16.01 6.67 -11.89
N ASP A 73 -14.77 7.07 -11.52
CA ASP A 73 -13.99 8.08 -12.21
C ASP A 73 -12.71 7.53 -12.86
N TYR A 74 -12.21 6.37 -12.42
CA TYR A 74 -10.92 5.80 -12.84
C TYR A 74 -11.09 4.40 -13.44
N ARG A 75 -10.16 4.03 -14.33
CA ARG A 75 -9.85 2.63 -14.60
C ARG A 75 -8.95 2.14 -13.46
N VAL A 76 -9.50 1.39 -12.54
CA VAL A 76 -8.80 0.91 -11.35
C VAL A 76 -8.23 -0.47 -11.60
N CYS A 77 -6.98 -0.70 -11.26
CA CYS A 77 -6.37 -2.02 -11.25
C CYS A 77 -5.68 -2.29 -9.92
N ALA A 78 -5.92 -3.49 -9.36
CA ALA A 78 -5.22 -4.02 -8.21
C ALA A 78 -4.70 -5.43 -8.55
N LEU A 79 -3.47 -5.75 -8.20
CA LEU A 79 -2.89 -7.07 -8.43
C LEU A 79 -2.34 -7.67 -7.13
N ASP A 80 -2.27 -8.99 -7.08
CA ASP A 80 -1.59 -9.71 -6.00
C ASP A 80 -0.13 -9.97 -6.39
N PHE A 81 0.81 -9.56 -5.55
CA PHE A 81 2.22 -9.90 -5.75
C PHE A 81 2.47 -11.41 -5.64
N PRO A 82 3.57 -11.94 -6.21
CA PRO A 82 4.04 -13.28 -5.93
C PRO A 82 4.10 -13.57 -4.43
N GLY A 83 3.53 -14.68 -4.01
CA GLY A 83 3.48 -15.05 -2.58
C GLY A 83 2.24 -14.56 -1.83
N TYR A 84 1.38 -13.78 -2.46
CA TYR A 84 0.21 -13.16 -1.82
C TYR A 84 -1.11 -13.52 -2.51
N GLY A 85 -2.20 -13.36 -1.78
CA GLY A 85 -3.56 -13.42 -2.30
C GLY A 85 -3.85 -14.67 -3.15
N PHE A 86 -4.37 -14.45 -4.34
CA PHE A 86 -4.68 -15.50 -5.32
C PHE A 86 -3.56 -15.73 -6.34
N SER A 87 -2.47 -14.97 -6.30
CA SER A 87 -1.28 -15.21 -7.10
C SER A 87 -0.52 -16.47 -6.67
N GLY A 88 0.39 -16.94 -7.52
CA GLY A 88 1.24 -18.10 -7.26
C GLY A 88 2.17 -17.88 -6.06
N LYS A 89 2.50 -19.01 -5.38
CA LYS A 89 3.35 -19.01 -4.17
C LYS A 89 4.42 -20.10 -4.22
N PRO A 90 5.21 -20.20 -5.31
CA PRO A 90 6.25 -21.22 -5.38
C PRO A 90 7.36 -20.96 -4.36
N PRO A 91 7.84 -21.98 -3.63
CA PRO A 91 8.82 -21.81 -2.55
C PRO A 91 10.22 -21.39 -3.05
N ASP A 92 10.52 -21.56 -4.31
CA ASP A 92 11.79 -21.17 -4.93
C ASP A 92 11.72 -19.85 -5.72
N TRP A 93 10.65 -19.07 -5.53
CA TRP A 93 10.52 -17.75 -6.13
C TRP A 93 11.43 -16.73 -5.39
N PRO A 94 12.13 -15.85 -6.12
CA PRO A 94 12.99 -14.84 -5.48
C PRO A 94 12.16 -13.66 -4.99
N TYR A 95 11.39 -13.85 -3.92
CA TYR A 95 10.56 -12.82 -3.31
C TYR A 95 11.40 -11.59 -2.94
N SER A 96 11.15 -10.47 -3.62
CA SER A 96 11.88 -9.21 -3.36
C SER A 96 11.10 -8.00 -3.87
N LEU A 97 11.39 -6.83 -3.32
CA LEU A 97 10.82 -5.56 -3.79
C LEU A 97 11.22 -5.25 -5.23
N GLU A 98 12.42 -5.63 -5.65
CA GLU A 98 12.91 -5.45 -7.03
C GLU A 98 12.06 -6.23 -8.03
N VAL A 99 11.77 -7.50 -7.73
CA VAL A 99 10.93 -8.36 -8.59
C VAL A 99 9.52 -7.79 -8.67
N ASP A 100 8.96 -7.33 -7.56
CA ASP A 100 7.61 -6.77 -7.53
C ASP A 100 7.51 -5.40 -8.22
N ALA A 101 8.51 -4.54 -8.09
CA ALA A 101 8.57 -3.29 -8.85
C ALA A 101 8.65 -3.55 -10.36
N GLY A 102 9.43 -4.56 -10.78
CA GLY A 102 9.48 -5.03 -12.18
C GLY A 102 8.14 -5.61 -12.65
N LEU A 103 7.41 -6.30 -11.79
CA LEU A 103 6.07 -6.81 -12.08
C LEU A 103 5.08 -5.65 -12.31
N LEU A 104 5.10 -4.60 -11.49
CA LEU A 104 4.22 -3.44 -11.69
C LEU A 104 4.46 -2.78 -13.05
N VAL A 105 5.72 -2.57 -13.44
CA VAL A 105 6.07 -2.01 -14.75
C VAL A 105 5.61 -2.94 -15.87
N HIS A 106 5.85 -4.25 -15.76
CA HIS A 106 5.38 -5.25 -16.74
C HIS A 106 3.86 -5.21 -16.86
N HIS A 107 3.14 -5.18 -15.73
CA HIS A 107 1.69 -5.19 -15.70
C HIS A 107 1.10 -3.94 -16.40
N LEU A 108 1.62 -2.77 -16.08
CA LEU A 108 1.20 -1.52 -16.71
C LEU A 108 1.35 -1.57 -18.25
N ARG A 109 2.46 -2.07 -18.74
CA ARG A 109 2.81 -2.02 -20.16
C ARG A 109 2.23 -3.15 -20.98
N ASN A 110 2.34 -4.39 -20.47
CA ASN A 110 2.08 -5.59 -21.25
C ASN A 110 0.66 -6.15 -20.99
N VAL A 111 0.08 -5.89 -19.84
CA VAL A 111 -1.27 -6.32 -19.50
C VAL A 111 -2.27 -5.20 -19.71
N LEU A 112 -2.03 -4.02 -19.14
CA LEU A 112 -2.95 -2.88 -19.19
C LEU A 112 -2.74 -2.00 -20.43
N ALA A 113 -1.64 -2.17 -21.17
CA ALA A 113 -1.22 -1.36 -22.31
C ALA A 113 -1.19 0.15 -21.98
N ALA A 114 -0.75 0.48 -20.76
CA ALA A 114 -0.73 1.84 -20.23
C ALA A 114 0.70 2.37 -20.12
N SER A 115 0.89 3.65 -20.48
CA SER A 115 2.15 4.39 -20.31
C SER A 115 2.09 5.44 -19.20
N LYS A 116 0.92 5.64 -18.60
CA LYS A 116 0.70 6.61 -17.52
C LYS A 116 -0.24 6.03 -16.49
N CYS A 117 0.02 6.30 -15.23
CA CYS A 117 -0.87 5.90 -14.13
C CYS A 117 -0.70 6.82 -12.91
N ARG A 118 -1.72 6.86 -12.08
CA ARG A 118 -1.61 7.24 -10.68
C ARG A 118 -1.40 5.99 -9.86
N VAL A 119 -0.60 6.06 -8.81
CA VAL A 119 -0.27 4.92 -7.95
C VAL A 119 -0.73 5.21 -6.53
N VAL A 120 -1.51 4.31 -5.96
CA VAL A 120 -1.91 4.34 -4.55
C VAL A 120 -1.36 3.09 -3.89
N ALA A 121 -0.46 3.29 -2.95
CA ALA A 121 0.22 2.21 -2.26
C ALA A 121 -0.13 2.18 -0.77
N HIS A 122 -0.05 0.99 -0.19
CA HIS A 122 -0.31 0.73 1.21
C HIS A 122 0.71 -0.23 1.80
N ASP A 123 1.20 0.06 3.02
CA ASP A 123 2.14 -0.76 3.81
C ASP A 123 3.42 -1.13 3.02
N ARG A 124 3.68 -2.42 2.76
CA ARG A 124 4.78 -2.90 1.93
C ARG A 124 4.71 -2.33 0.50
N GLY A 125 3.50 -2.13 -0.01
CA GLY A 125 3.25 -1.55 -1.31
C GLY A 125 3.91 -0.19 -1.50
N ASP A 126 4.00 0.62 -0.44
CA ASP A 126 4.72 1.89 -0.45
C ASP A 126 6.20 1.71 -0.85
N SER A 127 6.85 0.65 -0.35
CA SER A 127 8.24 0.36 -0.72
C SER A 127 8.40 -0.06 -2.17
N VAL A 128 7.45 -0.89 -2.66
CA VAL A 128 7.45 -1.31 -4.07
C VAL A 128 7.23 -0.10 -4.99
N ALA A 129 6.29 0.78 -4.63
CA ALA A 129 5.98 1.99 -5.38
C ALA A 129 7.14 3.00 -5.37
N LEU A 130 7.81 3.19 -4.21
CA LEU A 130 9.00 4.03 -4.09
C LEU A 130 10.16 3.48 -4.91
N LEU A 131 10.40 2.17 -4.89
CA LEU A 131 11.43 1.54 -5.72
C LEU A 131 11.10 1.65 -7.22
N MET A 132 9.85 1.39 -7.60
CA MET A 132 9.40 1.60 -8.99
C MET A 132 9.63 3.05 -9.43
N HIS A 133 9.23 4.04 -8.62
CA HIS A 133 9.48 5.45 -8.89
C HIS A 133 10.99 5.76 -9.03
N HIS A 134 11.81 5.22 -8.12
CA HIS A 134 13.27 5.41 -8.16
C HIS A 134 13.87 4.91 -9.48
N ASN A 135 13.52 3.69 -9.90
CA ASN A 135 14.02 3.08 -11.12
C ASN A 135 13.58 3.87 -12.38
N LEU A 136 12.29 4.26 -12.44
CA LEU A 136 11.76 5.08 -13.52
C LEU A 136 12.45 6.45 -13.62
N SER A 137 12.73 7.11 -12.48
CA SER A 137 13.37 8.43 -12.43
C SER A 137 14.84 8.40 -12.93
N ARG A 138 15.50 7.23 -12.88
CA ARG A 138 16.86 7.03 -13.40
C ARG A 138 16.90 6.68 -14.89
N GLY A 139 15.76 6.56 -15.54
CA GLY A 139 15.68 6.13 -16.94
C GLY A 139 16.07 4.66 -17.15
N GLU A 140 15.97 3.86 -16.12
CA GLU A 140 16.25 2.42 -16.17
C GLU A 140 15.13 1.63 -16.86
N ASP A 141 13.99 2.28 -17.10
CA ASP A 141 12.90 1.74 -17.93
C ASP A 141 12.88 2.40 -19.33
N PRO A 142 13.34 1.70 -20.36
CA PRO A 142 13.38 2.24 -21.74
C PRO A 142 11.99 2.44 -22.37
N ALA A 143 10.93 1.95 -21.76
CA ALA A 143 9.61 1.96 -22.38
C ALA A 143 8.65 3.02 -21.82
N GLY A 144 9.13 3.91 -20.96
CA GLY A 144 8.46 5.16 -20.69
C GLY A 144 7.14 5.05 -19.95
N VAL A 145 7.10 4.33 -18.81
CA VAL A 145 5.99 4.47 -17.86
C VAL A 145 6.17 5.77 -17.07
N THR A 146 5.09 6.54 -16.92
CA THR A 146 5.06 7.79 -16.15
C THR A 146 4.09 7.65 -14.99
N ILE A 147 4.57 7.93 -13.78
CA ILE A 147 3.72 8.10 -12.59
C ILE A 147 3.22 9.54 -12.58
N GLU A 148 1.91 9.75 -12.73
CA GLU A 148 1.29 11.08 -12.71
C GLU A 148 1.03 11.59 -11.29
N HIS A 149 0.86 10.70 -10.32
CA HIS A 149 0.70 10.98 -8.89
C HIS A 149 1.06 9.74 -8.07
N LEU A 150 1.77 9.93 -6.98
CA LEU A 150 2.12 8.85 -6.04
C LEU A 150 1.48 9.11 -4.68
N VAL A 151 0.66 8.17 -4.22
CA VAL A 151 0.04 8.19 -2.88
C VAL A 151 0.64 7.08 -2.03
N LEU A 152 1.11 7.43 -0.84
CA LEU A 152 1.68 6.52 0.15
C LEU A 152 0.76 6.47 1.37
N SER A 153 0.45 5.28 1.86
CA SER A 153 -0.45 5.12 3.01
C SER A 153 -0.02 4.05 4.00
N ASN A 154 0.08 4.42 5.26
CA ASN A 154 0.33 3.54 6.41
C ASN A 154 1.51 2.56 6.21
N GLY A 155 2.52 2.94 5.42
CA GLY A 155 3.70 2.11 5.16
C GLY A 155 4.82 2.32 6.17
N ASN A 156 5.56 1.27 6.45
CA ASN A 156 6.79 1.35 7.26
C ASN A 156 7.94 1.98 6.46
N ILE A 157 7.69 3.05 5.74
CA ILE A 157 8.62 3.67 4.77
C ILE A 157 9.82 4.39 5.41
N PHE A 158 9.86 4.43 6.73
CA PHE A 158 11.04 4.82 7.52
C PHE A 158 11.10 3.95 8.77
N LEU A 159 11.78 2.80 8.67
CA LEU A 159 11.81 1.76 9.70
C LEU A 159 12.28 2.22 11.09
N PRO A 160 13.21 3.18 11.25
CA PRO A 160 13.59 3.66 12.58
C PRO A 160 12.44 4.22 13.42
N LEU A 161 11.35 4.65 12.79
CA LEU A 161 10.16 5.19 13.45
C LEU A 161 8.96 4.22 13.42
N ALA A 162 9.07 3.10 12.72
CA ALA A 162 8.01 2.09 12.64
C ALA A 162 8.00 1.16 13.87
N ASN A 163 6.88 0.47 14.06
CA ASN A 163 6.73 -0.55 15.09
C ASN A 163 6.56 -1.92 14.42
N LEU A 164 7.64 -2.63 14.15
CA LEU A 164 7.50 -4.01 13.69
C LEU A 164 6.75 -4.84 14.73
N THR A 165 5.74 -5.57 14.28
CA THR A 165 4.97 -6.47 15.14
C THR A 165 5.85 -7.60 15.68
N THR A 166 5.45 -8.21 16.79
CA THR A 166 6.14 -9.39 17.31
C THR A 166 6.19 -10.52 16.27
N PHE A 167 5.10 -10.69 15.51
CA PHE A 167 5.04 -11.68 14.44
C PHE A 167 6.09 -11.40 13.35
N GLN A 168 6.18 -10.18 12.83
CA GLN A 168 7.19 -9.80 11.83
C GLN A 168 8.62 -10.05 12.34
N LYS A 169 8.92 -9.69 13.60
CA LYS A 169 10.25 -9.93 14.21
C LYS A 169 10.59 -11.41 14.34
N LEU A 170 9.59 -12.23 14.65
CA LEU A 170 9.79 -13.68 14.78
C LEU A 170 10.03 -14.33 13.41
N ILE A 171 9.26 -13.99 12.39
CA ILE A 171 9.39 -14.61 11.07
C ILE A 171 10.53 -14.04 10.23
N LEU A 172 11.12 -12.89 10.59
CA LEU A 172 12.38 -12.40 10.00
C LEU A 172 13.59 -13.28 10.33
N ASP A 173 13.58 -13.94 11.49
CA ASP A 173 14.62 -14.84 11.94
C ASP A 173 14.35 -16.25 11.40
N PRO A 174 15.24 -16.85 10.58
CA PRO A 174 14.98 -18.14 9.95
C PRO A 174 14.76 -19.28 10.94
N ASP A 175 15.46 -19.27 12.09
CA ASP A 175 15.34 -20.34 13.09
C ASP A 175 13.99 -20.26 13.83
N ARG A 176 13.50 -19.06 14.08
CA ARG A 176 12.20 -18.81 14.72
C ARG A 176 11.04 -18.93 13.76
N ALA A 177 11.24 -18.48 12.50
CA ALA A 177 10.21 -18.53 11.47
C ALA A 177 9.67 -19.95 11.30
N LYS A 178 10.55 -20.95 11.19
CA LYS A 178 10.16 -22.35 11.05
C LYS A 178 9.22 -22.80 12.20
N GLN A 179 9.56 -22.50 13.44
CA GLN A 179 8.76 -22.89 14.60
C GLN A 179 7.41 -22.18 14.66
N VAL A 180 7.39 -20.88 14.31
CA VAL A 180 6.16 -20.07 14.32
C VAL A 180 5.22 -20.49 13.19
N LEU A 181 5.74 -20.65 11.99
CA LEU A 181 4.92 -20.95 10.80
C LEU A 181 4.41 -22.40 10.80
N GLU A 182 5.11 -23.33 11.47
CA GLU A 182 4.64 -24.72 11.61
C GLU A 182 3.30 -24.82 12.37
N VAL A 183 3.04 -23.90 13.29
CA VAL A 183 1.81 -23.89 14.11
C VAL A 183 0.81 -22.78 13.69
N MET A 184 1.26 -21.85 12.88
CA MET A 184 0.43 -20.72 12.42
C MET A 184 -0.60 -21.19 11.39
N THR A 185 -1.86 -20.85 11.62
CA THR A 185 -2.90 -21.05 10.60
C THR A 185 -3.34 -19.73 10.00
N PRO A 186 -3.88 -19.73 8.76
CA PRO A 186 -4.45 -18.52 8.15
C PRO A 186 -5.47 -17.82 9.04
N ALA A 187 -6.36 -18.59 9.68
CA ALA A 187 -7.37 -18.05 10.60
C ALA A 187 -6.75 -17.39 11.85
N MET A 188 -5.70 -17.98 12.42
CA MET A 188 -4.99 -17.39 13.58
C MET A 188 -4.33 -16.06 13.20
N LEU A 189 -3.67 -16.00 12.04
CA LEU A 189 -3.02 -14.77 11.57
C LEU A 189 -4.06 -13.68 11.28
N ALA A 190 -5.10 -14.00 10.53
CA ALA A 190 -6.18 -13.07 10.20
C ALA A 190 -6.90 -12.55 11.46
N ALA A 191 -7.22 -13.41 12.42
CA ALA A 191 -7.82 -13.01 13.70
C ALA A 191 -6.89 -12.09 14.52
N GLY A 192 -5.58 -12.37 14.52
CA GLY A 192 -4.56 -11.51 15.15
C GLY A 192 -4.53 -10.12 14.51
N MET A 193 -4.59 -10.04 13.18
CA MET A 193 -4.68 -8.79 12.44
C MET A 193 -5.99 -8.05 12.74
N GLY A 194 -7.14 -8.73 12.69
CA GLY A 194 -8.44 -8.15 13.02
C GLY A 194 -8.47 -7.47 14.38
N ASN A 195 -7.78 -8.06 15.35
CA ASN A 195 -7.71 -7.54 16.72
C ASN A 195 -6.71 -6.38 16.90
N THR A 196 -5.71 -6.22 16.05
CA THR A 196 -4.60 -5.28 16.30
C THR A 196 -4.44 -4.17 15.26
N THR A 197 -4.87 -4.40 14.03
CA THR A 197 -4.59 -3.50 12.90
C THR A 197 -5.81 -2.78 12.32
N PHE A 198 -6.99 -2.97 12.91
CA PHE A 198 -8.24 -2.30 12.55
C PHE A 198 -8.81 -1.46 13.69
N THR A 199 -9.61 -0.45 13.35
CA THR A 199 -10.35 0.40 14.28
C THR A 199 -11.76 0.68 13.72
N PRO A 200 -12.84 0.13 14.32
CA PRO A 200 -12.80 -0.77 15.49
C PRO A 200 -12.17 -2.13 15.19
N GLN A 201 -11.76 -2.83 16.24
CA GLN A 201 -11.26 -4.21 16.12
C GLN A 201 -12.29 -5.10 15.43
N ARG A 202 -11.82 -6.02 14.59
CA ARG A 202 -12.65 -6.96 13.84
C ARG A 202 -12.48 -8.38 14.39
N PRO A 203 -13.54 -8.99 14.95
CA PRO A 203 -13.45 -10.33 15.52
C PRO A 203 -13.42 -11.42 14.42
N PRO A 204 -13.06 -12.66 14.77
CA PRO A 204 -13.33 -13.82 13.92
C PRO A 204 -14.81 -13.86 13.50
N GLY A 205 -15.08 -14.15 12.23
CA GLY A 205 -16.43 -14.08 11.63
C GLY A 205 -16.78 -12.73 11.01
N ASP A 206 -15.96 -11.69 11.22
CA ASP A 206 -16.05 -10.45 10.43
C ASP A 206 -15.69 -10.75 8.96
N PRO A 207 -16.49 -10.31 7.97
CA PRO A 207 -16.26 -10.62 6.55
C PRO A 207 -14.84 -10.24 6.06
N THR A 208 -14.24 -9.18 6.58
CA THR A 208 -12.86 -8.80 6.23
C THR A 208 -11.86 -9.81 6.79
N VAL A 209 -12.02 -10.23 8.04
CA VAL A 209 -11.12 -11.20 8.68
C VAL A 209 -11.21 -12.56 7.99
N GLU A 210 -12.42 -12.99 7.63
CA GLU A 210 -12.62 -14.25 6.90
C GLU A 210 -12.00 -14.17 5.49
N ALA A 211 -12.11 -13.04 4.81
CA ALA A 211 -11.50 -12.84 3.50
C ALA A 211 -9.96 -12.86 3.59
N LEU A 212 -9.38 -12.23 4.61
CA LEU A 212 -7.93 -12.32 4.86
C LEU A 212 -7.50 -13.76 5.14
N ALA A 213 -8.25 -14.52 5.94
CA ALA A 213 -7.96 -15.93 6.19
C ALA A 213 -8.00 -16.77 4.92
N ALA A 214 -9.00 -16.54 4.05
CA ALA A 214 -9.16 -17.26 2.79
C ALA A 214 -7.99 -16.98 1.80
N THR A 215 -7.59 -15.72 1.64
CA THR A 215 -6.46 -15.34 0.77
C THR A 215 -5.12 -15.86 1.28
N LEU A 216 -4.92 -15.88 2.60
CA LEU A 216 -3.75 -16.50 3.24
C LEU A 216 -3.75 -18.03 3.10
N ALA A 217 -4.92 -18.67 3.08
CA ALA A 217 -5.03 -20.12 2.90
C ALA A 217 -4.80 -20.57 1.46
N HIS A 218 -5.06 -19.69 0.48
CA HIS A 218 -4.93 -20.02 -0.93
C HIS A 218 -3.48 -20.38 -1.28
N ASN A 219 -3.27 -21.57 -1.88
CA ASN A 219 -1.94 -22.07 -2.26
C ASN A 219 -0.91 -22.02 -1.12
N ASP A 220 -1.35 -22.27 0.14
CA ASP A 220 -0.49 -22.31 1.33
C ASP A 220 0.35 -21.04 1.55
N GLY A 221 -0.32 -19.88 1.60
CA GLY A 221 0.36 -18.58 1.77
C GLY A 221 1.16 -18.43 3.05
N ILE A 222 0.86 -19.22 4.09
CA ILE A 222 1.63 -19.23 5.33
C ILE A 222 3.07 -19.71 5.09
N SER A 223 3.28 -20.69 4.20
CA SER A 223 4.59 -21.31 3.96
C SER A 223 5.64 -20.34 3.42
N VAL A 224 5.23 -19.28 2.71
CA VAL A 224 6.14 -18.32 2.09
C VAL A 224 6.30 -17.01 2.89
N LEU A 225 5.67 -16.89 4.08
CA LEU A 225 5.73 -15.65 4.87
C LEU A 225 7.14 -15.29 5.35
N HIS A 226 7.99 -16.29 5.63
CA HIS A 226 9.39 -16.03 5.94
C HIS A 226 10.14 -15.36 4.79
N ASP A 227 9.91 -15.82 3.57
CA ASP A 227 10.58 -15.29 2.39
C ASP A 227 10.03 -13.92 2.00
N THR A 228 8.70 -13.77 2.06
CA THR A 228 8.04 -12.52 1.70
C THR A 228 8.29 -11.39 2.71
N VAL A 229 8.54 -11.67 4.00
CA VAL A 229 8.87 -10.65 5.02
C VAL A 229 10.29 -10.07 4.88
N GLN A 230 11.17 -10.74 4.11
CA GLN A 230 12.55 -10.28 3.93
C GLN A 230 12.66 -8.91 3.26
N TYR A 231 11.58 -8.40 2.64
CA TYR A 231 11.51 -7.02 2.14
C TYR A 231 11.90 -5.96 3.19
N LEU A 232 11.71 -6.26 4.47
CA LEU A 232 12.12 -5.35 5.56
C LEU A 232 13.64 -5.11 5.59
N ARG A 233 14.43 -6.11 5.20
CA ARG A 233 15.88 -5.96 5.05
C ARG A 233 16.24 -5.09 3.86
N GLU A 234 15.65 -5.37 2.69
CA GLU A 234 15.83 -4.55 1.50
C GLU A 234 15.46 -3.08 1.76
N ARG A 235 14.35 -2.86 2.49
CA ARG A 235 13.93 -1.51 2.89
C ARG A 235 14.98 -0.83 3.76
N THR A 236 15.47 -1.49 4.80
CA THR A 236 16.50 -0.92 5.71
C THR A 236 17.73 -0.42 4.96
N GLU A 237 18.10 -1.11 3.89
CA GLU A 237 19.27 -0.75 3.08
C GLU A 237 19.02 0.43 2.15
N HIS A 238 17.77 0.66 1.72
CA HIS A 238 17.48 1.54 0.59
C HIS A 238 16.44 2.63 0.84
N GLU A 239 15.71 2.63 1.96
CA GLU A 239 14.59 3.54 2.20
C GLU A 239 14.97 5.02 2.03
N VAL A 240 16.15 5.41 2.50
CA VAL A 240 16.62 6.81 2.40
C VAL A 240 16.83 7.21 0.95
N ILE A 241 17.43 6.33 0.13
CA ILE A 241 17.68 6.60 -1.30
C ILE A 241 16.37 6.76 -2.05
N TRP A 242 15.38 5.91 -1.78
CA TRP A 242 14.07 5.98 -2.43
C TRP A 242 13.31 7.25 -2.05
N LEU A 243 13.32 7.62 -0.76
CA LEU A 243 12.72 8.86 -0.29
C LEU A 243 13.42 10.11 -0.84
N GLN A 244 14.74 10.09 -0.95
CA GLN A 244 15.49 11.18 -1.59
C GLN A 244 15.18 11.29 -3.08
N SER A 245 15.04 10.16 -3.77
CA SER A 245 14.63 10.14 -5.18
C SER A 245 13.23 10.76 -5.37
N LEU A 246 12.29 10.42 -4.49
CA LEU A 246 10.96 11.03 -4.49
C LEU A 246 11.03 12.54 -4.21
N ALA A 247 11.80 12.95 -3.22
CA ALA A 247 11.98 14.37 -2.86
C ALA A 247 12.59 15.22 -3.98
N ALA A 248 13.42 14.61 -4.82
CA ALA A 248 14.06 15.28 -5.96
C ALA A 248 13.18 15.28 -7.22
N SER A 249 12.06 14.59 -7.24
CA SER A 249 11.18 14.48 -8.41
C SER A 249 10.10 15.56 -8.41
N GLU A 250 9.48 15.77 -9.58
CA GLU A 250 8.32 16.66 -9.75
C GLU A 250 6.98 15.91 -9.65
N VAL A 251 7.00 14.59 -9.45
CA VAL A 251 5.79 13.76 -9.35
C VAL A 251 4.96 14.21 -8.15
N PRO A 252 3.73 14.70 -8.31
CA PRO A 252 2.85 15.03 -7.20
C PRO A 252 2.75 13.87 -6.21
N SER A 253 2.83 14.16 -4.91
CA SER A 253 2.91 13.12 -3.89
C SER A 253 1.99 13.42 -2.72
N THR A 254 1.20 12.44 -2.33
CA THR A 254 0.28 12.54 -1.19
C THR A 254 0.60 11.45 -0.17
N VAL A 255 0.57 11.82 1.11
CA VAL A 255 0.62 10.89 2.23
C VAL A 255 -0.75 10.89 2.90
N ILE A 256 -1.39 9.72 3.00
CA ILE A 256 -2.69 9.56 3.68
C ILE A 256 -2.49 8.56 4.82
N TRP A 257 -2.79 8.96 6.06
CA TRP A 257 -2.39 8.16 7.21
C TRP A 257 -3.47 8.04 8.29
N GLY A 258 -3.72 6.82 8.74
CA GLY A 258 -4.58 6.55 9.89
C GLY A 258 -3.89 6.95 11.20
N ILE A 259 -4.55 7.80 12.01
CA ILE A 259 -3.95 8.32 13.24
C ILE A 259 -3.75 7.25 14.31
N CYS A 260 -4.52 6.15 14.26
CA CYS A 260 -4.48 5.06 15.24
C CYS A 260 -3.51 3.95 14.83
N ASP A 261 -2.75 4.10 13.74
CA ASP A 261 -1.86 3.03 13.26
C ASP A 261 -0.81 2.64 14.30
N THR A 262 -0.86 1.37 14.70
CA THR A 262 0.04 0.78 15.70
C THR A 262 1.29 0.16 15.08
N VAL A 263 1.25 -0.15 13.78
CA VAL A 263 2.35 -0.78 13.02
C VAL A 263 3.24 0.29 12.40
N SER A 264 2.64 1.19 11.65
CA SER A 264 3.30 2.37 11.10
C SER A 264 2.70 3.65 11.72
N PRO A 265 3.15 4.03 12.92
CA PRO A 265 2.52 5.14 13.65
C PRO A 265 2.70 6.47 12.91
N PRO A 266 1.81 7.46 13.14
CA PRO A 266 1.79 8.76 12.45
C PRO A 266 3.13 9.51 12.43
N ARG A 267 4.03 9.24 13.38
CA ARG A 267 5.39 9.82 13.37
C ARG A 267 6.20 9.43 12.13
N VAL A 268 5.88 8.28 11.47
CA VAL A 268 6.50 7.90 10.19
C VAL A 268 6.03 8.85 9.10
N ALA A 269 4.73 9.07 8.98
CA ALA A 269 4.15 10.02 8.03
C ALA A 269 4.69 11.44 8.22
N MET A 270 4.72 11.91 9.48
CA MET A 270 5.24 13.25 9.82
C MET A 270 6.72 13.39 9.44
N HIS A 271 7.55 12.37 9.73
CA HIS A 271 8.95 12.39 9.35
C HIS A 271 9.15 12.48 7.83
N VAL A 272 8.43 11.65 7.07
CA VAL A 272 8.50 11.66 5.60
C VAL A 272 8.02 13.01 5.05
N TRP A 273 6.94 13.53 5.61
CA TRP A 273 6.43 14.84 5.24
C TRP A 273 7.45 15.96 5.48
N GLU A 274 7.95 16.11 6.69
CA GLU A 274 8.83 17.21 7.09
C GLU A 274 10.19 17.19 6.38
N HIS A 275 10.74 15.98 6.14
CA HIS A 275 12.09 15.83 5.63
C HIS A 275 12.15 15.66 4.09
N TYR A 276 11.07 15.16 3.46
CA TYR A 276 11.12 14.78 2.05
C TYR A 276 10.05 15.47 1.18
N LEU A 277 8.85 15.72 1.69
CA LEU A 277 7.74 16.14 0.84
C LEU A 277 7.32 17.60 1.02
N GLN A 278 7.43 18.15 2.22
CA GLN A 278 6.91 19.49 2.54
C GLN A 278 7.52 20.58 1.63
N LYS A 279 8.78 20.47 1.28
CA LYS A 279 9.51 21.44 0.45
C LYS A 279 9.78 20.94 -0.98
N LYS A 280 9.24 19.77 -1.31
CA LYS A 280 9.38 19.17 -2.62
C LYS A 280 8.65 20.01 -3.66
N PRO A 281 9.18 20.20 -4.89
CA PRO A 281 8.44 20.82 -5.98
C PRO A 281 7.13 20.07 -6.30
N GLY A 282 6.15 20.80 -6.82
CA GLY A 282 4.87 20.24 -7.21
C GLY A 282 3.81 20.28 -6.10
N SER A 283 2.67 19.66 -6.36
CA SER A 283 1.54 19.58 -5.43
C SER A 283 1.74 18.39 -4.50
N ASN A 284 2.06 18.64 -3.23
CA ASN A 284 2.25 17.58 -2.24
C ASN A 284 1.31 17.81 -1.06
N GLU A 285 0.78 16.73 -0.49
CA GLU A 285 -0.21 16.81 0.59
C GLU A 285 0.04 15.76 1.66
N LEU A 286 -0.32 16.10 2.89
CA LEU A 286 -0.43 15.18 4.02
C LEU A 286 -1.85 15.20 4.57
N TRP A 287 -2.45 14.02 4.64
CA TRP A 287 -3.79 13.81 5.19
C TRP A 287 -3.74 12.88 6.38
N ILE A 288 -4.46 13.23 7.45
CA ILE A 288 -4.63 12.39 8.63
C ILE A 288 -6.09 11.94 8.70
N VAL A 289 -6.31 10.63 8.74
CA VAL A 289 -7.63 10.02 8.84
C VAL A 289 -7.91 9.67 10.30
N PRO A 290 -8.87 10.35 10.95
CA PRO A 290 -9.22 10.07 12.33
C PRO A 290 -9.95 8.72 12.45
N ALA A 291 -9.77 8.06 13.61
CA ALA A 291 -10.37 6.75 13.89
C ALA A 291 -10.08 5.68 12.82
N ALA A 292 -8.89 5.74 12.19
CA ALA A 292 -8.37 4.74 11.29
C ALA A 292 -7.05 4.19 11.82
N ASN A 293 -6.88 2.88 11.75
CA ASN A 293 -5.67 2.17 12.11
C ASN A 293 -4.86 1.82 10.84
N HIS A 294 -4.16 0.71 10.83
CA HIS A 294 -3.27 0.32 9.75
C HIS A 294 -3.98 0.14 8.40
N TYR A 295 -5.13 -0.52 8.38
CA TYR A 295 -5.96 -0.68 7.17
C TYR A 295 -7.01 0.44 7.06
N LEU A 296 -6.53 1.68 6.89
CA LEU A 296 -7.36 2.88 6.87
C LEU A 296 -8.43 2.85 5.77
N GLN A 297 -8.15 2.22 4.63
CA GLN A 297 -9.08 2.06 3.49
C GLN A 297 -10.25 1.12 3.82
N ASN A 298 -10.12 0.28 4.84
CA ASN A 298 -11.20 -0.57 5.35
C ASN A 298 -11.87 0.01 6.60
N ASP A 299 -11.11 0.74 7.43
CA ASP A 299 -11.64 1.37 8.65
C ASP A 299 -12.50 2.60 8.31
N ARG A 300 -12.06 3.38 7.35
CA ARG A 300 -12.68 4.67 6.96
C ARG A 300 -12.66 4.85 5.44
N PRO A 301 -13.35 3.96 4.68
CA PRO A 301 -13.31 3.95 3.22
C PRO A 301 -13.73 5.29 2.60
N ASP A 302 -14.80 5.93 3.11
CA ASP A 302 -15.26 7.21 2.58
C ASP A 302 -14.21 8.31 2.77
N ALA A 303 -13.66 8.46 3.98
CA ALA A 303 -12.66 9.48 4.29
C ALA A 303 -11.35 9.25 3.51
N PHE A 304 -10.97 8.00 3.28
CA PHE A 304 -9.82 7.65 2.46
C PHE A 304 -10.04 8.06 1.00
N VAL A 305 -11.18 7.67 0.42
CA VAL A 305 -11.53 8.00 -0.98
C VAL A 305 -11.67 9.51 -1.17
N GLU A 306 -12.30 10.23 -0.25
CA GLU A 306 -12.41 11.69 -0.31
C GLU A 306 -11.05 12.37 -0.33
N ALA A 307 -10.13 12.00 0.58
CA ALA A 307 -8.78 12.54 0.62
C ALA A 307 -8.01 12.23 -0.68
N LEU A 308 -8.17 11.00 -1.19
CA LEU A 308 -7.53 10.56 -2.43
C LEU A 308 -8.02 11.35 -3.65
N LEU A 309 -9.33 11.43 -3.86
CA LEU A 309 -9.92 12.16 -4.99
C LEU A 309 -9.57 13.64 -4.92
N HIS A 310 -9.64 14.24 -3.73
CA HIS A 310 -9.25 15.63 -3.53
C HIS A 310 -7.79 15.88 -3.95
N SER A 311 -6.87 14.99 -3.60
CA SER A 311 -5.45 15.11 -3.95
C SER A 311 -5.22 15.03 -5.46
N PHE A 312 -6.06 14.33 -6.21
CA PHE A 312 -5.95 14.18 -7.66
C PHE A 312 -6.53 15.37 -8.45
N GLU A 313 -7.51 16.08 -7.90
CA GLU A 313 -8.15 17.22 -8.56
C GLU A 313 -7.29 18.48 -8.52
N ARG A 314 -6.34 18.57 -7.59
CA ARG A 314 -5.54 19.79 -7.40
C ARG A 314 -4.31 19.81 -8.29
N GLN A 315 -4.41 20.57 -9.37
CA GLN A 315 -3.28 20.98 -10.20
C GLN A 315 -2.87 22.42 -9.84
N GLY A 316 -1.91 22.56 -8.91
CA GLY A 316 -1.30 23.85 -8.56
C GLY A 316 -1.50 24.31 -7.10
N PRO A 317 -0.73 25.33 -6.64
CA PRO A 317 -0.83 25.88 -5.31
C PRO A 317 -2.08 26.77 -5.21
N SER A 318 -3.24 26.18 -4.96
CA SER A 318 -4.46 26.93 -4.65
C SER A 318 -4.65 26.95 -3.14
N ASP A 319 -4.96 28.16 -2.62
CA ASP A 319 -5.33 28.37 -1.23
C ASP A 319 -6.52 27.47 -0.88
N PRO A 320 -6.39 26.56 0.09
CA PRO A 320 -7.53 25.81 0.56
C PRO A 320 -8.42 26.77 1.33
N GLY A 321 -9.61 27.01 0.81
CA GLY A 321 -10.66 27.56 1.67
C GLY A 321 -10.82 26.69 2.93
N PRO A 322 -11.40 27.23 4.02
CA PRO A 322 -11.58 26.47 5.24
C PRO A 322 -12.35 25.19 4.94
N LEU A 323 -11.73 24.04 5.20
CA LEU A 323 -12.40 22.74 5.18
C LEU A 323 -13.50 22.81 6.24
N GLU A 324 -14.75 22.76 5.83
CA GLU A 324 -15.83 22.53 6.79
C GLU A 324 -15.58 21.18 7.44
N ALA A 325 -15.25 21.21 8.75
CA ALA A 325 -14.89 20.03 9.49
C ALA A 325 -16.13 19.13 9.69
N THR A 326 -16.33 18.21 8.78
CA THR A 326 -17.28 17.11 9.00
C THR A 326 -16.68 16.17 10.06
N PRO A 327 -17.38 15.90 11.19
CA PRO A 327 -16.85 14.99 12.20
C PRO A 327 -16.45 13.65 11.61
N GLY A 328 -15.15 13.31 11.73
CA GLY A 328 -14.60 12.07 11.22
C GLY A 328 -14.10 12.09 9.77
N ALA A 329 -14.18 13.23 9.07
CA ALA A 329 -13.52 13.41 7.77
C ALA A 329 -11.99 13.38 7.91
N ALA A 330 -11.28 13.07 6.83
CA ALA A 330 -9.85 13.22 6.77
C ALA A 330 -9.46 14.70 6.92
N VAL A 331 -8.36 14.97 7.63
CA VAL A 331 -7.86 16.33 7.85
C VAL A 331 -6.56 16.50 7.08
N ARG A 332 -6.54 17.48 6.17
CA ARG A 332 -5.30 17.89 5.51
C ARG A 332 -4.45 18.70 6.47
N VAL A 333 -3.16 18.38 6.52
CA VAL A 333 -2.18 19.20 7.25
C VAL A 333 -1.75 20.34 6.34
N ASP A 334 -2.14 21.57 6.70
CA ASP A 334 -1.85 22.75 5.89
C ASP A 334 -0.44 23.31 6.13
N HIS A 335 0.18 23.81 5.05
CA HIS A 335 1.47 24.48 5.07
C HIS A 335 1.43 25.93 5.54
N SER A 336 0.27 26.57 5.49
CA SER A 336 0.12 28.00 5.77
C SER A 336 0.01 28.33 7.26
N ALA A 337 0.16 27.35 8.16
CA ALA A 337 0.36 27.67 9.55
C ALA A 337 1.56 28.62 9.66
N PRO A 338 1.37 29.86 10.19
CA PRO A 338 2.48 30.80 10.34
C PRO A 338 3.59 30.08 11.10
N ALA A 339 4.82 30.20 10.62
CA ALA A 339 6.00 29.66 11.29
C ALA A 339 5.84 29.99 12.79
N LEU A 340 5.92 28.97 13.64
CA LEU A 340 5.91 29.21 15.09
C LEU A 340 6.92 30.32 15.36
N PRO A 341 6.55 31.36 16.11
CA PRO A 341 7.47 32.44 16.38
C PRO A 341 8.76 31.83 16.93
N ASP A 342 9.89 32.27 16.41
CA ASP A 342 11.21 31.83 16.84
C ASP A 342 11.25 31.87 18.38
N PRO A 343 11.44 30.71 19.04
CA PRO A 343 11.46 30.66 20.50
C PRO A 343 12.58 31.50 21.11
N THR A 344 13.49 32.04 20.28
CA THR A 344 14.55 32.96 20.69
C THR A 344 14.16 34.46 20.54
N SER A 345 13.04 34.77 19.87
CA SER A 345 12.57 36.14 19.70
C SER A 345 11.52 36.52 20.76
N GLY A 346 11.95 36.74 21.99
CA GLY A 346 11.07 37.44 22.95
C GLY A 346 10.93 36.86 24.35
N PHE A 347 12.01 36.62 25.03
CA PHE A 347 12.05 36.83 26.48
C PHE A 347 12.95 38.05 26.75
N VAL A 348 12.37 39.22 26.68
CA VAL A 348 12.92 40.37 27.43
C VAL A 348 12.27 40.29 28.80
N VAL A 349 13.08 40.02 29.81
CA VAL A 349 12.77 40.04 31.23
C VAL A 349 12.45 41.49 31.62
#